data_dae2eabc8c21ec9e401f0703d7e291d4
#
_entry.id   dae2eabc8c21ec9e401f0703d7e291d4
#
_cell.length_a   1.000
_cell.length_b   1.000
_cell.length_c   1.000
_cell.angle_alpha   90.00
_cell.angle_beta   90.00
_cell.angle_gamma   90.00
#
_symmetry.space_group_name_H-M   'P 1'
#
loop_
_entity.id
_entity.type
_entity.pdbx_description
1 polymer ?
#
loop_
_entity_poly.entity_id
_entity_poly.type
_entity_poly.pdbx_seq_one_letter_code
_entity_poly.pdbx_strand_id
1 'polypeptide(L)'
;MSNGRGTIPSGVALASSCFWYNMGMKAKMNMVIAQSGGPSMVINQSLVGAVLEARKSARIGRILGARHGILGILGNDYVDLRKVSVRKLEAIAETPSSALGSCRKKPDAGDCRQIFEAFRKLNVGYFFYIGGNDSADAARIVAEEAEKENYPLVVYHIPKTIDNDLRSCDHTPGFGSAARFVASAIKGDDLDNRALGGVKIDVIMGRDAGFLTAASALARENEGDGPHLIYLPEVPFSLEKFEKDVLATMKRYGRCVVAVSEGIRDAKGESIGARFAGGEKDSHGNVQMSGTGALGDHLAKYLKSTGKVSRVRADTFGYLQRSFPGIASKVDQAEARAAGAAAVKAALKGELSKGTIAILRAKGKKYQTAFAPQPIATAAKFTRSVPKAYIARNGHDVTPAFIDYARPLVGDLPHCEIF
;
A
#
# COMPACT_ATOMS: atom_id res chain seq x y z
N MET A 1 -11.80 37.41 24.22
CA MET A 1 -12.49 36.73 25.32
C MET A 1 -13.57 35.85 24.71
N SER A 2 -13.52 34.60 24.90
CA SER A 2 -14.44 33.48 25.00
C SER A 2 -13.95 32.26 24.21
N ASN A 3 -13.41 31.34 25.00
CA ASN A 3 -13.04 29.97 24.61
C ASN A 3 -14.30 29.13 24.33
N GLY A 4 -14.47 28.67 23.10
CA GLY A 4 -15.43 27.63 22.74
C GLY A 4 -14.74 26.26 22.72
N ARG A 5 -14.75 25.54 23.84
CA ARG A 5 -14.43 24.10 23.90
C ARG A 5 -15.63 23.32 23.35
N GLY A 6 -15.53 22.78 22.15
CA GLY A 6 -16.46 21.81 21.60
C GLY A 6 -16.30 20.47 22.32
N THR A 7 -17.24 20.13 23.18
CA THR A 7 -17.39 18.80 23.82
C THR A 7 -17.91 17.81 22.78
N ILE A 8 -17.16 16.71 22.57
CA ILE A 8 -17.60 15.54 21.80
C ILE A 8 -18.64 14.78 22.63
N PRO A 9 -19.80 14.38 22.06
CA PRO A 9 -20.80 13.62 22.80
C PRO A 9 -20.30 12.18 23.04
N SER A 10 -19.95 11.87 24.28
CA SER A 10 -19.48 10.55 24.75
C SER A 10 -20.64 9.63 25.15
N GLY A 11 -21.64 9.41 24.30
CA GLY A 11 -22.82 8.67 24.73
C GLY A 11 -23.21 7.44 23.90
N VAL A 12 -22.84 7.34 22.64
CA VAL A 12 -23.41 6.31 21.75
C VAL A 12 -22.43 5.17 21.41
N ALA A 13 -21.13 5.38 21.52
CA ALA A 13 -20.11 4.37 21.19
C ALA A 13 -19.86 3.32 22.29
N LEU A 14 -20.22 3.60 23.54
CA LEU A 14 -19.96 2.71 24.69
C LEU A 14 -21.04 1.63 24.89
N ALA A 15 -22.26 1.84 24.40
CA ALA A 15 -23.36 0.90 24.63
C ALA A 15 -23.29 -0.36 23.76
N SER A 16 -22.75 -0.27 22.53
CA SER A 16 -22.65 -1.44 21.64
C SER A 16 -21.48 -2.36 22.00
N SER A 17 -20.36 -1.81 22.49
CA SER A 17 -19.19 -2.61 22.90
C SER A 17 -19.47 -3.45 24.16
N CYS A 18 -20.26 -2.94 25.11
CA CYS A 18 -20.66 -3.68 26.32
C CYS A 18 -21.64 -4.83 26.03
N PHE A 19 -22.51 -4.70 25.02
CA PHE A 19 -23.48 -5.73 24.68
C PHE A 19 -22.81 -7.01 24.16
N TRP A 20 -21.77 -6.91 23.33
CA TRP A 20 -21.02 -8.05 22.80
C TRP A 20 -20.07 -8.68 23.82
N TYR A 21 -19.53 -7.90 24.74
CA TYR A 21 -18.67 -8.39 25.82
C TYR A 21 -19.46 -9.24 26.84
N ASN A 22 -20.72 -8.92 27.06
CA ASN A 22 -21.58 -9.62 28.03
C ASN A 22 -22.26 -10.88 27.48
N MET A 23 -22.36 -11.05 26.14
CA MET A 23 -23.02 -12.21 25.51
C MET A 23 -22.08 -13.40 25.19
N GLY A 24 -21.11 -13.69 26.05
CA GLY A 24 -20.52 -15.03 26.03
C GLY A 24 -19.34 -15.26 25.10
N MET A 25 -18.48 -14.26 24.81
CA MET A 25 -17.19 -14.46 24.12
C MET A 25 -16.17 -15.32 24.91
N LYS A 26 -16.64 -16.16 25.83
CA LYS A 26 -15.87 -17.24 26.47
C LYS A 26 -15.79 -18.51 25.59
N ALA A 27 -16.69 -18.66 24.61
CA ALA A 27 -16.70 -19.80 23.73
C ALA A 27 -15.56 -19.76 22.71
N LYS A 28 -14.98 -20.91 22.44
CA LYS A 28 -13.95 -21.09 21.42
C LYS A 28 -14.56 -20.93 20.03
N MET A 29 -14.16 -19.90 19.28
CA MET A 29 -14.63 -19.61 17.92
C MET A 29 -13.50 -19.73 16.91
N ASN A 30 -13.83 -19.94 15.65
CA ASN A 30 -12.86 -20.02 14.57
C ASN A 30 -12.56 -18.62 14.00
N MET A 31 -11.40 -18.50 13.41
CA MET A 31 -10.91 -17.29 12.74
C MET A 31 -10.81 -17.56 11.23
N VAL A 32 -11.32 -16.62 10.44
CA VAL A 32 -11.04 -16.53 9.00
C VAL A 32 -10.10 -15.36 8.75
N ILE A 33 -9.08 -15.58 7.94
CA ILE A 33 -8.17 -14.53 7.46
C ILE A 33 -8.01 -14.64 5.95
N ALA A 34 -7.99 -13.51 5.25
CA ALA A 34 -7.82 -13.47 3.81
C ALA A 34 -7.00 -12.27 3.34
N GLN A 35 -6.43 -12.38 2.14
CA GLN A 35 -5.63 -11.35 1.48
C GLN A 35 -6.40 -10.78 0.29
N SER A 36 -6.24 -9.47 0.04
CA SER A 36 -7.03 -8.73 -0.95
C SER A 36 -6.25 -7.61 -1.62
N GLY A 37 -6.68 -7.25 -2.82
CA GLY A 37 -6.10 -6.17 -3.62
C GLY A 37 -4.76 -6.54 -4.24
N GLY A 38 -3.95 -5.55 -4.62
CA GLY A 38 -2.61 -5.78 -5.17
C GLY A 38 -1.71 -6.49 -4.14
N PRO A 39 -0.97 -7.53 -4.52
CA PRO A 39 -0.01 -8.15 -3.61
C PRO A 39 1.16 -7.20 -3.30
N SER A 40 1.94 -7.54 -2.26
CA SER A 40 3.16 -6.80 -1.91
C SER A 40 4.26 -7.77 -1.47
N MET A 41 5.48 -7.25 -1.30
CA MET A 41 6.61 -8.05 -0.81
C MET A 41 6.40 -8.53 0.63
N VAL A 42 5.55 -7.87 1.42
CA VAL A 42 5.41 -8.12 2.86
C VAL A 42 4.00 -8.51 3.30
N ILE A 43 3.05 -8.67 2.39
CA ILE A 43 1.67 -9.05 2.74
C ILE A 43 1.61 -10.38 3.51
N ASN A 44 2.53 -11.29 3.25
CA ASN A 44 2.64 -12.56 3.95
C ASN A 44 3.22 -12.42 5.35
N GLN A 45 4.03 -11.39 5.62
CA GLN A 45 4.45 -11.06 6.99
C GLN A 45 3.23 -10.69 7.86
N SER A 46 2.29 -9.89 7.33
CA SER A 46 1.03 -9.57 8.01
C SER A 46 0.19 -10.82 8.29
N LEU A 47 0.07 -11.71 7.31
CA LEU A 47 -0.63 -12.99 7.44
C LEU A 47 0.00 -13.83 8.55
N VAL A 48 1.32 -14.04 8.50
CA VAL A 48 2.04 -14.89 9.46
C VAL A 48 2.03 -14.27 10.86
N GLY A 49 2.19 -12.95 10.98
CA GLY A 49 2.06 -12.24 12.25
C GLY A 49 0.70 -12.47 12.92
N ALA A 50 -0.39 -12.37 12.15
CA ALA A 50 -1.74 -12.64 12.65
C ALA A 50 -1.93 -14.12 13.04
N VAL A 51 -1.46 -15.07 12.21
CA VAL A 51 -1.57 -16.50 12.48
C VAL A 51 -0.81 -16.92 13.73
N LEU A 52 0.44 -16.46 13.88
CA LEU A 52 1.26 -16.81 15.04
C LEU A 52 0.70 -16.22 16.32
N GLU A 53 0.15 -15.00 16.28
CA GLU A 53 -0.52 -14.41 17.44
C GLU A 53 -1.82 -15.14 17.80
N ALA A 54 -2.64 -15.49 16.80
CA ALA A 54 -3.88 -16.25 17.00
C ALA A 54 -3.64 -17.63 17.63
N ARG A 55 -2.52 -18.30 17.30
CA ARG A 55 -2.15 -19.59 17.87
C ARG A 55 -1.93 -19.58 19.38
N LYS A 56 -1.57 -18.42 19.95
CA LYS A 56 -1.34 -18.26 21.40
C LYS A 56 -2.63 -18.24 22.21
N SER A 57 -3.78 -18.03 21.56
CA SER A 57 -5.07 -17.89 22.23
C SER A 57 -5.87 -19.19 22.24
N ALA A 58 -6.33 -19.59 23.42
CA ALA A 58 -7.27 -20.71 23.58
C ALA A 58 -8.69 -20.36 23.05
N ARG A 59 -9.03 -19.08 22.92
CA ARG A 59 -10.32 -18.61 22.41
C ARG A 59 -10.47 -18.78 20.89
N ILE A 60 -9.36 -18.90 20.15
CA ILE A 60 -9.38 -19.15 18.70
C ILE A 60 -9.23 -20.64 18.47
N GLY A 61 -10.21 -21.24 17.80
CA GLY A 61 -10.20 -22.65 17.38
C GLY A 61 -9.34 -22.87 16.14
N ARG A 62 -9.98 -23.13 15.01
CA ARG A 62 -9.31 -23.22 13.71
C ARG A 62 -8.92 -21.82 13.22
N ILE A 63 -7.84 -21.77 12.46
CA ILE A 63 -7.38 -20.57 11.76
C ILE A 63 -7.47 -20.87 10.26
N LEU A 64 -8.50 -20.36 9.62
CA LEU A 64 -8.85 -20.65 8.25
C LEU A 64 -8.37 -19.53 7.33
N GLY A 65 -7.38 -19.80 6.50
CA GLY A 65 -6.94 -18.91 5.42
C GLY A 65 -7.84 -19.09 4.22
N ALA A 66 -8.68 -18.11 3.89
CA ALA A 66 -9.52 -18.16 2.70
C ALA A 66 -8.69 -17.84 1.45
N ARG A 67 -8.70 -18.73 0.45
CA ARG A 67 -8.00 -18.52 -0.80
C ARG A 67 -8.73 -17.53 -1.67
N HIS A 68 -7.99 -16.64 -2.34
CA HIS A 68 -8.56 -15.60 -3.20
C HIS A 68 -9.60 -14.70 -2.50
N GLY A 69 -9.32 -14.34 -1.23
CA GLY A 69 -10.11 -13.33 -0.51
C GLY A 69 -11.57 -13.74 -0.28
N ILE A 70 -12.51 -12.83 -0.60
CA ILE A 70 -13.97 -13.07 -0.49
C ILE A 70 -14.42 -14.25 -1.37
N LEU A 71 -13.80 -14.43 -2.53
CA LEU A 71 -14.16 -15.56 -3.43
C LEU A 71 -13.94 -16.92 -2.76
N GLY A 72 -12.85 -17.08 -1.99
CA GLY A 72 -12.59 -18.30 -1.26
C GLY A 72 -13.58 -18.55 -0.12
N ILE A 73 -14.09 -17.48 0.51
CA ILE A 73 -15.15 -17.61 1.52
C ILE A 73 -16.44 -18.12 0.88
N LEU A 74 -16.84 -17.52 -0.25
CA LEU A 74 -18.04 -17.91 -1.01
C LEU A 74 -17.92 -19.34 -1.59
N GLY A 75 -16.72 -19.73 -2.04
CA GLY A 75 -16.42 -21.05 -2.57
C GLY A 75 -16.08 -22.10 -1.51
N ASN A 76 -16.08 -21.76 -0.21
CA ASN A 76 -15.64 -22.62 0.89
C ASN A 76 -14.21 -23.20 0.70
N ASP A 77 -13.32 -22.41 0.07
CA ASP A 77 -11.93 -22.80 -0.19
C ASP A 77 -10.99 -22.22 0.89
N TYR A 78 -10.60 -23.09 1.83
CA TYR A 78 -9.79 -22.72 2.98
C TYR A 78 -8.57 -23.61 3.18
N VAL A 79 -7.50 -22.98 3.69
CA VAL A 79 -6.33 -23.67 4.26
C VAL A 79 -6.41 -23.59 5.78
N ASP A 80 -6.29 -24.70 6.48
CA ASP A 80 -6.18 -24.70 7.95
C ASP A 80 -4.76 -24.28 8.36
N LEU A 81 -4.58 -22.99 8.59
CA LEU A 81 -3.29 -22.39 8.94
C LEU A 81 -2.80 -22.78 10.34
N ARG A 82 -3.68 -23.29 11.22
CA ARG A 82 -3.25 -23.82 12.52
C ARG A 82 -2.41 -25.10 12.36
N LYS A 83 -2.65 -25.89 11.32
CA LYS A 83 -1.93 -27.13 11.04
C LYS A 83 -0.61 -26.93 10.27
N VAL A 84 -0.37 -25.73 9.70
CA VAL A 84 0.86 -25.44 8.96
C VAL A 84 2.03 -25.30 9.95
N SER A 85 3.16 -25.95 9.70
CA SER A 85 4.33 -25.84 10.59
C SER A 85 4.86 -24.39 10.67
N VAL A 86 5.48 -24.02 11.79
CA VAL A 86 6.10 -22.67 11.96
C VAL A 86 7.16 -22.45 10.88
N ARG A 87 8.01 -23.46 10.62
CA ARG A 87 9.02 -23.38 9.54
C ARG A 87 8.40 -23.04 8.18
N LYS A 88 7.25 -23.62 7.83
CA LYS A 88 6.56 -23.33 6.57
C LYS A 88 5.95 -21.93 6.58
N LEU A 89 5.39 -21.49 7.71
CA LEU A 89 4.86 -20.11 7.85
C LEU A 89 5.98 -19.08 7.69
N GLU A 90 7.15 -19.29 8.29
CA GLU A 90 8.29 -18.37 8.14
C GLU A 90 8.79 -18.33 6.69
N ALA A 91 8.86 -19.46 6.00
CA ALA A 91 9.19 -19.46 4.58
C ALA A 91 8.15 -18.72 3.72
N ILE A 92 6.86 -18.83 4.06
CA ILE A 92 5.78 -18.06 3.42
C ILE A 92 5.95 -16.57 3.70
N ALA A 93 6.31 -16.19 4.93
CA ALA A 93 6.50 -14.78 5.31
C ALA A 93 7.56 -14.06 4.48
N GLU A 94 8.64 -14.77 4.09
CA GLU A 94 9.71 -14.24 3.24
C GLU A 94 9.38 -14.28 1.73
N THR A 95 8.29 -14.95 1.36
CA THR A 95 7.88 -15.06 -0.05
C THR A 95 7.06 -13.83 -0.45
N PRO A 96 7.42 -13.10 -1.51
CA PRO A 96 6.61 -11.99 -2.00
C PRO A 96 5.29 -12.48 -2.62
N SER A 97 4.36 -11.53 -2.82
CA SER A 97 3.01 -11.80 -3.31
C SER A 97 2.10 -12.43 -2.25
N SER A 98 0.85 -12.76 -2.60
CA SER A 98 -0.18 -13.24 -1.67
C SER A 98 -0.21 -14.76 -1.62
N ALA A 99 0.22 -15.36 -0.52
CA ALA A 99 0.28 -16.82 -0.36
C ALA A 99 -1.11 -17.51 -0.38
N LEU A 100 -2.16 -16.78 0.00
CA LEU A 100 -3.55 -17.25 -0.10
C LEU A 100 -4.22 -16.84 -1.41
N GLY A 101 -3.48 -16.26 -2.36
CA GLY A 101 -4.08 -15.58 -3.50
C GLY A 101 -4.76 -14.27 -3.09
N SER A 102 -5.36 -13.58 -4.06
CA SER A 102 -6.01 -12.29 -3.83
C SER A 102 -7.26 -12.15 -4.70
N CYS A 103 -8.15 -11.24 -4.34
CA CYS A 103 -9.25 -10.81 -5.20
C CYS A 103 -9.51 -9.31 -5.04
N ARG A 104 -10.34 -8.77 -5.94
CA ARG A 104 -10.83 -7.39 -5.90
C ARG A 104 -12.36 -7.34 -5.82
N LYS A 105 -12.98 -8.42 -5.31
CA LYS A 105 -14.44 -8.46 -5.14
C LYS A 105 -14.85 -7.64 -3.93
N LYS A 106 -15.74 -6.67 -4.16
CA LYS A 106 -16.48 -5.96 -3.13
C LYS A 106 -17.79 -6.72 -2.89
N PRO A 107 -18.05 -7.24 -1.68
CA PRO A 107 -19.26 -8.02 -1.43
C PRO A 107 -20.50 -7.14 -1.45
N ASP A 108 -21.57 -7.65 -2.02
CA ASP A 108 -22.92 -7.10 -1.90
C ASP A 108 -23.70 -7.79 -0.78
N ALA A 109 -24.96 -7.41 -0.58
CA ALA A 109 -25.82 -8.00 0.46
C ALA A 109 -26.09 -9.50 0.23
N GLY A 110 -26.13 -9.95 -1.04
CA GLY A 110 -26.29 -11.36 -1.39
C GLY A 110 -25.04 -12.17 -1.02
N ASP A 111 -23.87 -11.65 -1.36
CA ASP A 111 -22.58 -12.22 -0.96
C ASP A 111 -22.46 -12.30 0.57
N CYS A 112 -22.87 -11.24 1.30
CA CYS A 112 -22.82 -11.22 2.77
C CYS A 112 -23.68 -12.32 3.39
N ARG A 113 -24.88 -12.58 2.88
CA ARG A 113 -25.72 -13.69 3.35
C ARG A 113 -25.02 -15.04 3.18
N GLN A 114 -24.40 -15.32 2.02
CA GLN A 114 -23.65 -16.54 1.77
C GLN A 114 -22.41 -16.64 2.69
N ILE A 115 -21.70 -15.53 2.91
CA ILE A 115 -20.58 -15.45 3.86
C ILE A 115 -21.05 -15.86 5.26
N PHE A 116 -22.19 -15.34 5.76
CA PHE A 116 -22.69 -15.67 7.09
C PHE A 116 -23.20 -17.10 7.20
N GLU A 117 -23.78 -17.67 6.14
CA GLU A 117 -24.10 -19.10 6.10
C GLU A 117 -22.86 -19.98 6.25
N ALA A 118 -21.79 -19.65 5.51
CA ALA A 118 -20.49 -20.35 5.63
C ALA A 118 -19.90 -20.16 7.04
N PHE A 119 -19.95 -18.95 7.58
CA PHE A 119 -19.40 -18.62 8.89
C PHE A 119 -20.16 -19.32 10.03
N ARG A 120 -21.51 -19.41 9.95
CA ARG A 120 -22.32 -20.18 10.93
C ARG A 120 -21.93 -21.67 10.93
N LYS A 121 -21.81 -22.30 9.74
CA LYS A 121 -21.39 -23.72 9.61
C LYS A 121 -20.00 -23.97 10.17
N LEU A 122 -19.10 -22.99 10.04
CA LEU A 122 -17.71 -23.07 10.50
C LEU A 122 -17.50 -22.49 11.90
N ASN A 123 -18.53 -22.03 12.60
CA ASN A 123 -18.43 -21.34 13.90
C ASN A 123 -17.39 -20.22 13.91
N VAL A 124 -17.42 -19.32 12.90
CA VAL A 124 -16.50 -18.20 12.76
C VAL A 124 -16.95 -17.01 13.56
N GLY A 125 -16.11 -16.50 14.46
CA GLY A 125 -16.39 -15.28 15.23
C GLY A 125 -15.37 -14.16 14.97
N TYR A 126 -14.31 -14.45 14.21
CA TYR A 126 -13.26 -13.48 13.89
C TYR A 126 -12.98 -13.48 12.39
N PHE A 127 -13.06 -12.30 11.77
CA PHE A 127 -12.69 -12.12 10.37
C PHE A 127 -11.61 -11.06 10.22
N PHE A 128 -10.48 -11.43 9.61
CA PHE A 128 -9.36 -10.54 9.34
C PHE A 128 -9.15 -10.40 7.83
N TYR A 129 -9.09 -9.16 7.35
CA TYR A 129 -8.93 -8.89 5.92
C TYR A 129 -7.74 -7.97 5.65
N ILE A 130 -6.72 -8.52 4.97
CA ILE A 130 -5.46 -7.81 4.70
C ILE A 130 -5.58 -7.13 3.34
N GLY A 131 -5.43 -5.80 3.28
CA GLY A 131 -5.51 -5.08 2.01
C GLY A 131 -5.44 -3.57 2.11
N GLY A 132 -5.78 -2.88 1.02
CA GLY A 132 -5.84 -1.42 0.91
C GLY A 132 -7.19 -0.86 1.35
N ASN A 133 -7.50 0.38 0.93
CA ASN A 133 -8.74 1.09 1.24
C ASN A 133 -10.00 0.36 0.74
N ASP A 134 -9.99 -0.21 -0.48
CA ASP A 134 -11.12 -1.01 -0.99
C ASP A 134 -11.35 -2.27 -0.16
N SER A 135 -10.28 -2.87 0.35
CA SER A 135 -10.37 -4.04 1.24
C SER A 135 -10.90 -3.65 2.62
N ALA A 136 -10.53 -2.47 3.12
CA ALA A 136 -11.12 -1.92 4.34
C ALA A 136 -12.61 -1.64 4.16
N ASP A 137 -13.03 -1.14 2.99
CA ASP A 137 -14.44 -0.91 2.68
C ASP A 137 -15.22 -2.24 2.55
N ALA A 138 -14.63 -3.25 1.90
CA ALA A 138 -15.22 -4.59 1.84
C ALA A 138 -15.40 -5.21 3.24
N ALA A 139 -14.38 -5.14 4.10
CA ALA A 139 -14.46 -5.62 5.47
C ALA A 139 -15.48 -4.84 6.31
N ARG A 140 -15.61 -3.50 6.10
CA ARG A 140 -16.64 -2.66 6.71
C ARG A 140 -18.04 -3.11 6.31
N ILE A 141 -18.27 -3.39 5.01
CA ILE A 141 -19.56 -3.89 4.52
C ILE A 141 -19.92 -5.19 5.22
N VAL A 142 -19.01 -6.16 5.28
CA VAL A 142 -19.25 -7.43 5.98
C VAL A 142 -19.59 -7.20 7.46
N ALA A 143 -18.89 -6.27 8.12
CA ALA A 143 -19.13 -5.95 9.53
C ALA A 143 -20.51 -5.31 9.75
N GLU A 144 -20.91 -4.36 8.89
CA GLU A 144 -22.21 -3.68 8.97
C GLU A 144 -23.38 -4.62 8.66
N GLU A 145 -23.23 -5.52 7.69
CA GLU A 145 -24.26 -6.53 7.39
C GLU A 145 -24.36 -7.57 8.52
N ALA A 146 -23.24 -7.94 9.16
CA ALA A 146 -23.26 -8.83 10.33
C ALA A 146 -24.04 -8.22 11.50
N GLU A 147 -23.91 -6.91 11.72
CA GLU A 147 -24.72 -6.19 12.74
C GLU A 147 -26.22 -6.22 12.41
N LYS A 148 -26.61 -6.01 11.14
CA LYS A 148 -28.01 -6.07 10.71
C LYS A 148 -28.62 -7.46 10.88
N GLU A 149 -27.85 -8.50 10.65
CA GLU A 149 -28.27 -9.90 10.84
C GLU A 149 -28.08 -10.42 12.27
N ASN A 150 -27.68 -9.57 13.22
CA ASN A 150 -27.35 -9.95 14.59
C ASN A 150 -26.35 -11.12 14.68
N TYR A 151 -25.41 -11.19 13.71
CA TYR A 151 -24.36 -12.20 13.70
C TYR A 151 -23.12 -11.72 14.48
N PRO A 152 -22.70 -12.44 15.54
CA PRO A 152 -21.60 -11.99 16.41
C PRO A 152 -20.25 -12.16 15.72
N LEU A 153 -19.81 -11.15 14.96
CA LEU A 153 -18.57 -11.16 14.21
C LEU A 153 -17.67 -9.97 14.61
N VAL A 154 -16.44 -10.29 14.98
CA VAL A 154 -15.36 -9.27 15.13
C VAL A 154 -14.60 -9.19 13.82
N VAL A 155 -14.55 -8.00 13.24
CA VAL A 155 -13.90 -7.75 11.93
C VAL A 155 -12.75 -6.79 12.09
N TYR A 156 -11.56 -7.18 11.62
CA TYR A 156 -10.40 -6.30 11.58
C TYR A 156 -9.78 -6.26 10.18
N HIS A 157 -9.63 -5.05 9.66
CA HIS A 157 -8.79 -4.77 8.52
C HIS A 157 -7.33 -4.65 8.97
N ILE A 158 -6.41 -5.31 8.24
CA ILE A 158 -4.98 -5.20 8.43
C ILE A 158 -4.42 -4.41 7.24
N PRO A 159 -3.78 -3.24 7.48
CA PRO A 159 -3.36 -2.35 6.40
C PRO A 159 -2.30 -3.00 5.52
N LYS A 160 -2.43 -2.83 4.21
CA LYS A 160 -1.45 -3.19 3.20
C LYS A 160 -1.72 -2.39 1.91
N THR A 161 -0.81 -1.53 1.52
CA THR A 161 -0.74 -0.92 0.19
C THR A 161 0.68 -0.41 -0.07
N ILE A 162 1.16 -0.53 -1.32
CA ILE A 162 2.43 0.07 -1.72
C ILE A 162 2.30 1.57 -1.99
N ASP A 163 1.09 2.06 -2.26
CA ASP A 163 0.82 3.47 -2.62
C ASP A 163 0.93 4.42 -1.43
N ASN A 164 0.99 3.87 -0.21
CA ASN A 164 1.11 4.64 1.04
C ASN A 164 -0.03 5.64 1.27
N ASP A 165 -1.22 5.30 0.79
CA ASP A 165 -2.36 6.20 0.65
C ASP A 165 -3.45 6.05 1.75
N LEU A 166 -3.28 5.16 2.74
CA LEU A 166 -4.23 5.00 3.85
C LEU A 166 -4.11 6.15 4.85
N ARG A 167 -5.21 6.86 5.10
CA ARG A 167 -5.26 8.02 6.00
C ARG A 167 -4.97 7.71 7.46
N SER A 168 -5.30 6.50 7.90
CA SER A 168 -5.11 6.07 9.28
C SER A 168 -3.66 5.80 9.67
N CYS A 169 -2.75 5.67 8.70
CA CYS A 169 -1.36 5.28 8.91
C CYS A 169 -0.38 6.41 8.59
N ASP A 170 0.73 6.49 9.34
CA ASP A 170 1.90 7.29 8.95
C ASP A 170 2.48 6.75 7.64
N HIS A 171 2.64 5.44 7.56
CA HIS A 171 3.00 4.69 6.37
C HIS A 171 2.33 3.32 6.39
N THR A 172 2.37 2.60 5.26
CA THR A 172 1.64 1.34 5.11
C THR A 172 2.56 0.17 4.79
N PRO A 173 2.30 -1.03 5.33
CA PRO A 173 3.03 -2.24 4.95
C PRO A 173 2.97 -2.47 3.43
N GLY A 174 4.13 -2.63 2.82
CA GLY A 174 4.33 -2.73 1.38
C GLY A 174 5.02 -1.52 0.77
N PHE A 175 4.78 -0.31 1.30
CA PHE A 175 5.41 0.92 0.80
C PHE A 175 6.94 0.90 0.97
N GLY A 176 7.45 0.57 2.15
CA GLY A 176 8.89 0.60 2.42
C GLY A 176 9.69 -0.30 1.47
N SER A 177 9.18 -1.50 1.19
CA SER A 177 9.80 -2.46 0.27
C SER A 177 9.69 -2.02 -1.19
N ALA A 178 8.51 -1.52 -1.61
CA ALA A 178 8.34 -1.01 -2.98
C ALA A 178 9.19 0.24 -3.23
N ALA A 179 9.28 1.15 -2.25
CA ALA A 179 10.15 2.32 -2.30
C ALA A 179 11.64 1.93 -2.39
N ARG A 180 12.05 0.87 -1.65
CA ARG A 180 13.40 0.30 -1.77
C ARG A 180 13.68 -0.23 -3.17
N PHE A 181 12.73 -0.95 -3.77
CA PHE A 181 12.85 -1.40 -5.16
C PHE A 181 13.00 -0.21 -6.10
N VAL A 182 12.12 0.78 -6.00
CA VAL A 182 12.14 1.97 -6.87
C VAL A 182 13.48 2.70 -6.76
N ALA A 183 13.95 2.99 -5.55
CA ALA A 183 15.22 3.67 -5.35
C ALA A 183 16.42 2.86 -5.91
N SER A 184 16.41 1.52 -5.73
CA SER A 184 17.47 0.65 -6.25
C SER A 184 17.45 0.57 -7.78
N ALA A 185 16.26 0.50 -8.39
CA ALA A 185 16.11 0.45 -9.85
C ALA A 185 16.56 1.76 -10.49
N ILE A 186 16.14 2.91 -9.94
CA ILE A 186 16.60 4.24 -10.39
C ILE A 186 18.11 4.38 -10.28
N LYS A 187 18.72 3.84 -9.20
CA LYS A 187 20.19 3.87 -9.06
C LYS A 187 20.87 3.07 -10.17
N GLY A 188 20.33 1.92 -10.54
CA GLY A 188 20.83 1.13 -11.68
C GLY A 188 20.67 1.86 -13.01
N ASP A 189 19.50 2.47 -13.24
CA ASP A 189 19.22 3.25 -14.45
C ASP A 189 20.05 4.53 -14.54
N ASP A 190 20.38 5.16 -13.41
CA ASP A 190 21.31 6.30 -13.38
C ASP A 190 22.73 5.89 -13.80
N LEU A 191 23.21 4.72 -13.36
CA LEU A 191 24.50 4.19 -13.76
C LEU A 191 24.55 3.87 -15.27
N ASP A 192 23.51 3.23 -15.83
CA ASP A 192 23.40 2.98 -17.27
C ASP A 192 23.36 4.31 -18.07
N ASN A 193 22.58 5.27 -17.59
CA ASN A 193 22.48 6.57 -18.22
C ASN A 193 23.77 7.37 -18.16
N ARG A 194 24.60 7.22 -17.11
CA ARG A 194 25.97 7.78 -17.06
C ARG A 194 26.86 7.20 -18.14
N ALA A 195 26.75 5.89 -18.35
CA ALA A 195 27.60 5.20 -19.35
C ALA A 195 27.22 5.57 -20.80
N LEU A 196 25.96 5.81 -21.09
CA LEU A 196 25.44 5.96 -22.45
C LEU A 196 24.89 7.36 -22.78
N GLY A 197 24.66 8.20 -21.77
CA GLY A 197 24.09 9.54 -21.92
C GLY A 197 22.64 9.58 -22.40
N GLY A 198 22.16 10.79 -22.73
CA GLY A 198 20.81 11.03 -23.19
C GLY A 198 19.77 11.13 -22.06
N VAL A 199 18.52 10.88 -22.38
CA VAL A 199 17.39 10.96 -21.44
C VAL A 199 16.86 9.57 -21.16
N LYS A 200 16.73 9.23 -19.88
CA LYS A 200 16.05 8.05 -19.36
C LYS A 200 14.78 8.47 -18.62
N ILE A 201 13.66 7.79 -18.87
CA ILE A 201 12.35 8.04 -18.26
C ILE A 201 11.87 6.76 -17.60
N ASP A 202 11.63 6.80 -16.30
CA ASP A 202 11.15 5.66 -15.52
C ASP A 202 9.75 5.92 -15.00
N VAL A 203 8.78 5.12 -15.46
CA VAL A 203 7.38 5.21 -15.06
C VAL A 203 7.14 4.33 -13.85
N ILE A 204 6.67 4.96 -12.77
CA ILE A 204 6.50 4.37 -11.44
C ILE A 204 5.02 4.32 -11.07
N MET A 205 4.58 3.26 -10.39
CA MET A 205 3.22 3.13 -9.85
C MET A 205 2.87 4.26 -8.88
N GLY A 206 1.59 4.62 -8.85
CA GLY A 206 1.05 5.66 -7.98
C GLY A 206 -0.01 6.47 -8.69
N ARG A 207 -1.21 5.91 -8.89
CA ARG A 207 -2.30 6.54 -9.65
C ARG A 207 -2.75 7.86 -9.04
N ASP A 208 -2.95 7.88 -7.72
CA ASP A 208 -3.53 9.01 -6.99
C ASP A 208 -2.60 9.59 -5.92
N ALA A 209 -1.49 8.92 -5.63
CA ALA A 209 -0.50 9.35 -4.65
C ALA A 209 0.92 9.04 -5.14
N GLY A 210 1.77 10.05 -5.15
CA GLY A 210 3.13 9.99 -5.71
C GLY A 210 4.21 9.49 -4.75
N PHE A 211 3.90 8.85 -3.63
CA PHE A 211 4.89 8.45 -2.62
C PHE A 211 5.98 7.52 -3.18
N LEU A 212 5.63 6.56 -4.05
CA LEU A 212 6.63 5.68 -4.67
C LEU A 212 7.54 6.44 -5.62
N THR A 213 6.96 7.32 -6.45
CA THR A 213 7.74 8.16 -7.36
C THR A 213 8.65 9.11 -6.59
N ALA A 214 8.15 9.71 -5.50
CA ALA A 214 8.94 10.54 -4.59
C ALA A 214 10.12 9.75 -3.98
N ALA A 215 9.94 8.46 -3.64
CA ALA A 215 10.97 7.61 -3.07
C ALA A 215 12.15 7.36 -4.02
N SER A 216 12.00 7.58 -5.32
CA SER A 216 13.12 7.55 -6.29
C SER A 216 14.27 8.50 -5.90
N ALA A 217 13.96 9.61 -5.22
CA ALA A 217 14.96 10.56 -4.74
C ALA A 217 15.99 9.95 -3.75
N LEU A 218 15.64 8.83 -3.10
CA LEU A 218 16.54 8.12 -2.19
C LEU A 218 17.72 7.46 -2.92
N ALA A 219 17.66 7.33 -4.24
CA ALA A 219 18.76 6.82 -5.06
C ALA A 219 19.98 7.75 -5.07
N ARG A 220 19.77 9.05 -4.84
CA ARG A 220 20.81 10.08 -4.88
C ARG A 220 21.73 10.01 -3.67
N GLU A 221 23.03 9.97 -3.90
CA GLU A 221 24.07 10.06 -2.87
C GLU A 221 24.94 11.32 -3.06
N ASN A 222 25.14 11.73 -4.32
CA ASN A 222 26.00 12.85 -4.68
C ASN A 222 25.27 13.87 -5.57
N GLU A 223 25.87 15.05 -5.73
CA GLU A 223 25.40 16.03 -6.71
C GLU A 223 25.49 15.46 -8.14
N GLY A 224 24.44 15.64 -8.91
CA GLY A 224 24.33 15.11 -10.27
C GLY A 224 23.91 13.65 -10.36
N ASP A 225 23.57 12.98 -9.23
CA ASP A 225 22.91 11.68 -9.25
C ASP A 225 21.45 11.81 -9.71
N GLY A 226 21.00 10.83 -10.48
CA GLY A 226 19.59 10.66 -10.84
C GLY A 226 18.71 10.08 -9.72
N PRO A 227 17.40 10.28 -9.79
CA PRO A 227 16.68 10.99 -10.84
C PRO A 227 16.87 12.51 -10.71
N HIS A 228 17.09 13.18 -11.82
CA HIS A 228 17.23 14.64 -11.84
C HIS A 228 15.88 15.35 -11.75
N LEU A 229 14.84 14.71 -12.27
CA LEU A 229 13.47 15.24 -12.29
C LEU A 229 12.51 14.18 -11.75
N ILE A 230 11.58 14.62 -10.90
CA ILE A 230 10.57 13.77 -10.27
C ILE A 230 9.19 14.41 -10.46
N TYR A 231 8.31 13.77 -11.23
CA TYR A 231 6.97 14.27 -11.51
C TYR A 231 5.91 13.45 -10.76
N LEU A 232 5.21 14.10 -9.84
CA LEU A 232 4.19 13.52 -8.97
C LEU A 232 2.78 13.82 -9.48
N PRO A 233 1.77 12.96 -9.22
CA PRO A 233 0.38 13.21 -9.64
C PRO A 233 -0.25 14.40 -8.90
N GLU A 234 0.32 14.83 -7.78
CA GLU A 234 -0.13 15.99 -6.99
C GLU A 234 0.22 17.35 -7.62
N VAL A 235 1.07 17.35 -8.65
CA VAL A 235 1.52 18.58 -9.32
C VAL A 235 1.04 18.56 -10.77
N PRO A 236 0.36 19.62 -11.25
CA PRO A 236 -0.04 19.70 -12.65
C PRO A 236 1.16 19.57 -13.59
N PHE A 237 1.04 18.67 -14.57
CA PHE A 237 2.06 18.37 -15.55
C PHE A 237 1.73 19.00 -16.92
N SER A 238 2.74 19.55 -17.60
CA SER A 238 2.64 19.92 -19.02
C SER A 238 3.85 19.43 -19.80
N LEU A 239 3.64 19.07 -21.06
CA LEU A 239 4.71 18.60 -21.96
C LEU A 239 5.75 19.69 -22.23
N GLU A 240 5.32 20.93 -22.37
CA GLU A 240 6.20 22.07 -22.63
C GLU A 240 7.13 22.34 -21.44
N LYS A 241 6.59 22.30 -20.21
CA LYS A 241 7.39 22.45 -18.99
C LYS A 241 8.34 21.28 -18.84
N PHE A 242 7.87 20.04 -19.08
CA PHE A 242 8.68 18.83 -19.05
C PHE A 242 9.88 18.92 -20.02
N GLU A 243 9.67 19.31 -21.27
CA GLU A 243 10.74 19.53 -22.25
C GLU A 243 11.76 20.54 -21.75
N LYS A 244 11.29 21.70 -21.26
CA LYS A 244 12.15 22.77 -20.74
C LYS A 244 13.01 22.27 -19.58
N ASP A 245 12.43 21.54 -18.62
CA ASP A 245 13.13 21.01 -17.46
C ASP A 245 14.18 19.95 -17.88
N VAL A 246 13.84 19.07 -18.84
CA VAL A 246 14.77 18.07 -19.42
C VAL A 246 15.94 18.77 -20.11
N LEU A 247 15.70 19.76 -20.95
CA LEU A 247 16.75 20.48 -21.67
C LEU A 247 17.67 21.26 -20.72
N ALA A 248 17.14 21.85 -19.68
CA ALA A 248 17.92 22.52 -18.64
C ALA A 248 18.84 21.54 -17.90
N THR A 249 18.32 20.35 -17.58
CA THR A 249 19.05 19.25 -16.93
C THR A 249 20.17 18.72 -17.86
N MET A 250 19.85 18.48 -19.12
CA MET A 250 20.83 18.07 -20.15
C MET A 250 21.96 19.09 -20.32
N LYS A 251 21.62 20.37 -20.28
CA LYS A 251 22.65 21.46 -20.36
C LYS A 251 23.58 21.43 -19.13
N ARG A 252 23.05 21.11 -17.95
CA ARG A 252 23.81 21.11 -16.69
C ARG A 252 24.70 19.87 -16.53
N TYR A 253 24.16 18.69 -16.83
CA TYR A 253 24.78 17.39 -16.50
C TYR A 253 25.16 16.55 -17.73
N GLY A 254 24.83 16.98 -18.94
CA GLY A 254 25.02 16.18 -20.18
C GLY A 254 24.06 15.01 -20.34
N ARG A 255 23.25 14.75 -19.34
CA ARG A 255 22.31 13.61 -19.25
C ARG A 255 21.10 13.95 -18.38
N CYS A 256 20.05 13.14 -18.44
CA CYS A 256 18.87 13.34 -17.62
C CYS A 256 18.18 11.99 -17.30
N VAL A 257 17.96 11.72 -16.02
CA VAL A 257 17.09 10.62 -15.52
C VAL A 257 15.83 11.24 -14.93
N VAL A 258 14.69 10.77 -15.37
CA VAL A 258 13.36 11.25 -14.99
C VAL A 258 12.59 10.14 -14.32
N ALA A 259 12.14 10.36 -13.10
CA ALA A 259 11.12 9.54 -12.44
C ALA A 259 9.75 10.19 -12.62
N VAL A 260 8.80 9.46 -13.18
CA VAL A 260 7.45 9.98 -13.42
C VAL A 260 6.39 9.02 -12.91
N SER A 261 5.40 9.54 -12.18
CA SER A 261 4.25 8.72 -11.76
C SER A 261 3.35 8.39 -12.95
N GLU A 262 2.86 7.16 -12.99
CA GLU A 262 1.83 6.76 -13.96
C GLU A 262 0.55 7.62 -13.85
N GLY A 263 0.32 8.21 -12.69
CA GLY A 263 -0.87 9.01 -12.35
C GLY A 263 -0.75 10.50 -12.63
N ILE A 264 0.28 10.99 -13.35
CA ILE A 264 0.41 12.42 -13.65
C ILE A 264 -0.84 12.96 -14.35
N ARG A 265 -1.20 14.20 -13.99
CA ARG A 265 -2.42 14.88 -14.46
C ARG A 265 -2.08 16.26 -15.03
N ASP A 266 -2.87 16.69 -15.99
CA ASP A 266 -2.78 18.05 -16.50
C ASP A 266 -3.39 19.10 -15.53
N ALA A 267 -3.38 20.36 -15.93
CA ALA A 267 -3.93 21.47 -15.14
C ALA A 267 -5.46 21.37 -14.91
N LYS A 268 -6.17 20.57 -15.71
CA LYS A 268 -7.60 20.28 -15.55
C LYS A 268 -7.86 19.07 -14.64
N GLY A 269 -6.81 18.40 -14.18
CA GLY A 269 -6.90 17.19 -13.36
C GLY A 269 -7.14 15.91 -14.17
N GLU A 270 -7.05 15.97 -15.51
CA GLU A 270 -7.21 14.80 -16.37
C GLU A 270 -5.93 13.97 -16.41
N SER A 271 -6.06 12.64 -16.26
CA SER A 271 -4.91 11.73 -16.31
C SER A 271 -4.30 11.69 -17.71
N ILE A 272 -2.98 11.98 -17.77
CA ILE A 272 -2.22 11.91 -19.03
C ILE A 272 -2.03 10.45 -19.43
N GLY A 273 -1.67 9.56 -18.49
CA GLY A 273 -1.48 8.13 -18.76
C GLY A 273 -2.75 7.43 -19.28
N ALA A 274 -3.92 7.79 -18.76
CA ALA A 274 -5.18 7.19 -19.18
C ALA A 274 -5.55 7.50 -20.64
N ARG A 275 -5.09 8.62 -21.20
CA ARG A 275 -5.32 8.98 -22.61
C ARG A 275 -4.65 8.01 -23.58
N PHE A 276 -3.62 7.30 -23.16
CA PHE A 276 -2.82 6.40 -24.00
C PHE A 276 -2.97 4.91 -23.63
N ALA A 277 -3.61 4.60 -22.51
CA ALA A 277 -3.73 3.25 -21.97
C ALA A 277 -4.87 2.43 -22.58
N GLY A 278 -5.09 2.42 -23.86
CA GLY A 278 -5.93 1.46 -24.60
C GLY A 278 -7.36 1.15 -24.08
N GLY A 279 -7.82 1.81 -23.02
CA GLY A 279 -9.20 1.67 -22.48
C GLY A 279 -9.47 0.42 -21.63
N GLU A 280 -8.51 -0.48 -21.42
CA GLU A 280 -8.68 -1.61 -20.48
C GLU A 280 -8.96 -1.12 -19.06
N LYS A 281 -10.01 -1.67 -18.45
CA LYS A 281 -10.41 -1.32 -17.08
C LYS A 281 -10.15 -2.50 -16.13
N ASP A 282 -9.71 -2.18 -14.91
CA ASP A 282 -9.63 -3.17 -13.84
C ASP A 282 -11.04 -3.53 -13.31
N SER A 283 -11.13 -4.53 -12.43
CA SER A 283 -12.41 -4.98 -11.85
C SER A 283 -13.15 -3.92 -11.00
N HIS A 284 -12.53 -2.77 -10.75
CA HIS A 284 -13.15 -1.61 -10.09
C HIS A 284 -13.53 -0.50 -11.08
N GLY A 285 -13.38 -0.74 -12.39
CA GLY A 285 -13.73 0.22 -13.46
C GLY A 285 -12.67 1.29 -13.75
N ASN A 286 -11.49 1.20 -13.14
CA ASN A 286 -10.40 2.14 -13.36
C ASN A 286 -9.57 1.74 -14.59
N VAL A 287 -9.14 2.72 -15.40
CA VAL A 287 -8.23 2.47 -16.51
C VAL A 287 -6.92 1.86 -16.01
N GLN A 288 -6.53 0.74 -16.60
CA GLN A 288 -5.31 0.02 -16.24
C GLN A 288 -4.11 0.72 -16.91
N MET A 289 -3.34 1.47 -16.12
CA MET A 289 -2.17 2.21 -16.59
C MET A 289 -0.86 1.44 -16.35
N SER A 290 -0.79 0.71 -15.23
CA SER A 290 0.40 -0.05 -14.84
C SER A 290 0.67 -1.20 -15.80
N GLY A 291 1.88 -1.23 -16.37
CA GLY A 291 2.33 -2.32 -17.23
C GLY A 291 2.07 -2.13 -18.74
N THR A 292 1.42 -1.05 -19.17
CA THR A 292 1.19 -0.81 -20.60
C THR A 292 2.39 -0.16 -21.33
N GLY A 293 3.31 0.47 -20.61
CA GLY A 293 4.42 1.24 -21.21
C GLY A 293 4.00 2.56 -21.89
N ALA A 294 2.70 2.74 -22.13
CA ALA A 294 2.16 3.78 -23.00
C ALA A 294 2.56 5.21 -22.60
N LEU A 295 2.61 5.53 -21.29
CA LEU A 295 3.03 6.85 -20.83
C LEU A 295 4.50 7.11 -21.12
N GLY A 296 5.38 6.16 -20.82
CA GLY A 296 6.82 6.27 -21.06
C GLY A 296 7.12 6.44 -22.54
N ASP A 297 6.49 5.64 -23.38
CA ASP A 297 6.62 5.71 -24.85
C ASP A 297 6.13 7.04 -25.39
N HIS A 298 5.00 7.56 -24.87
CA HIS A 298 4.48 8.87 -25.26
C HIS A 298 5.46 9.99 -24.93
N LEU A 299 5.97 10.04 -23.70
CA LEU A 299 6.94 11.07 -23.29
C LEU A 299 8.25 10.97 -24.07
N ALA A 300 8.74 9.76 -24.32
CA ALA A 300 9.94 9.53 -25.11
C ALA A 300 9.76 9.94 -26.58
N LYS A 301 8.60 9.61 -27.19
CA LYS A 301 8.26 10.03 -28.56
C LYS A 301 8.14 11.54 -28.65
N TYR A 302 7.49 12.18 -27.68
CA TYR A 302 7.37 13.64 -27.63
C TYR A 302 8.75 14.30 -27.63
N LEU A 303 9.65 13.95 -26.71
CA LEU A 303 11.00 14.55 -26.65
C LEU A 303 11.78 14.34 -27.94
N LYS A 304 11.72 13.14 -28.56
CA LYS A 304 12.36 12.88 -29.85
C LYS A 304 11.80 13.75 -30.97
N SER A 305 10.49 13.99 -31.01
CA SER A 305 9.83 14.78 -32.04
C SER A 305 10.25 16.27 -32.03
N THR A 306 10.76 16.76 -30.90
CA THR A 306 11.29 18.15 -30.83
C THR A 306 12.62 18.34 -31.56
N GLY A 307 13.32 17.24 -31.90
CA GLY A 307 14.64 17.28 -32.56
C GLY A 307 15.79 17.75 -31.64
N LYS A 308 15.51 18.10 -30.37
CA LYS A 308 16.49 18.66 -29.43
C LYS A 308 17.23 17.59 -28.62
N VAL A 309 16.70 16.37 -28.55
CA VAL A 309 17.29 15.25 -27.82
C VAL A 309 17.36 14.04 -28.73
N SER A 310 18.57 13.54 -29.01
CA SER A 310 18.80 12.41 -29.92
C SER A 310 18.50 11.05 -29.31
N ARG A 311 18.88 10.86 -28.01
CA ARG A 311 18.69 9.59 -27.31
C ARG A 311 17.70 9.75 -26.17
N VAL A 312 16.55 9.08 -26.28
CA VAL A 312 15.54 8.96 -25.22
C VAL A 312 15.13 7.49 -25.09
N ARG A 313 15.12 6.98 -23.87
CA ARG A 313 14.63 5.64 -23.51
C ARG A 313 13.61 5.77 -22.38
N ALA A 314 12.64 4.86 -22.33
CA ALA A 314 11.68 4.81 -21.26
C ALA A 314 11.49 3.36 -20.80
N ASP A 315 11.39 3.18 -19.48
CA ASP A 315 11.00 1.94 -18.85
C ASP A 315 9.78 2.15 -17.95
N THR A 316 8.96 1.11 -17.80
CA THR A 316 7.85 1.07 -16.87
C THR A 316 8.12 -0.05 -15.88
N PHE A 317 8.26 0.29 -14.58
CA PHE A 317 8.57 -0.71 -13.55
C PHE A 317 7.46 -1.72 -13.35
N GLY A 318 6.24 -1.36 -13.70
CA GLY A 318 5.10 -2.26 -13.71
C GLY A 318 4.89 -2.97 -12.38
N TYR A 319 4.51 -4.25 -12.46
CA TYR A 319 4.18 -5.03 -11.27
C TYR A 319 5.39 -5.55 -10.50
N LEU A 320 6.61 -5.47 -11.04
CA LEU A 320 7.82 -5.89 -10.34
C LEU A 320 8.05 -5.11 -9.05
N GLN A 321 7.77 -3.81 -9.05
CA GLN A 321 8.00 -2.92 -7.91
C GLN A 321 7.21 -3.32 -6.64
N ARG A 322 6.19 -4.15 -6.74
CA ARG A 322 5.39 -4.56 -5.56
C ARG A 322 5.68 -5.97 -5.05
N SER A 323 6.33 -6.84 -5.84
CA SER A 323 6.51 -8.25 -5.48
C SER A 323 7.86 -8.85 -5.89
N PHE A 324 8.91 -8.02 -6.01
CA PHE A 324 10.25 -8.46 -6.38
C PHE A 324 10.90 -9.25 -5.22
N PRO A 325 11.39 -10.48 -5.45
CA PRO A 325 12.01 -11.28 -4.40
C PRO A 325 13.39 -10.73 -4.00
N GLY A 326 13.73 -10.85 -2.72
CA GLY A 326 15.06 -10.55 -2.18
C GLY A 326 15.34 -9.09 -1.85
N ILE A 327 14.44 -8.13 -2.20
CA ILE A 327 14.68 -6.69 -1.96
C ILE A 327 13.82 -6.09 -0.83
N ALA A 328 12.96 -6.87 -0.19
CA ALA A 328 12.08 -6.36 0.85
C ALA A 328 12.85 -5.62 1.97
N SER A 329 12.32 -4.47 2.39
CA SER A 329 12.84 -3.73 3.55
C SER A 329 12.61 -4.52 4.84
N LYS A 330 13.65 -4.61 5.68
CA LYS A 330 13.56 -5.28 6.99
C LYS A 330 12.60 -4.58 7.94
N VAL A 331 12.54 -3.25 7.87
CA VAL A 331 11.59 -2.45 8.67
C VAL A 331 10.16 -2.77 8.23
N ASP A 332 9.89 -2.74 6.93
CA ASP A 332 8.58 -3.03 6.37
C ASP A 332 8.11 -4.46 6.68
N GLN A 333 9.02 -5.46 6.60
CA GLN A 333 8.75 -6.84 7.02
C GLN A 333 8.33 -6.93 8.49
N ALA A 334 9.11 -6.29 9.39
CA ALA A 334 8.84 -6.32 10.82
C ALA A 334 7.53 -5.62 11.17
N GLU A 335 7.25 -4.48 10.56
CA GLU A 335 6.03 -3.70 10.80
C GLU A 335 4.78 -4.36 10.21
N ALA A 336 4.87 -4.98 9.03
CA ALA A 336 3.80 -5.79 8.48
C ALA A 336 3.42 -6.95 9.42
N ARG A 337 4.42 -7.64 9.96
CA ARG A 337 4.22 -8.72 10.94
C ARG A 337 3.58 -8.21 12.22
N ALA A 338 4.06 -7.08 12.74
CA ALA A 338 3.53 -6.46 13.94
C ALA A 338 2.09 -5.97 13.76
N ALA A 339 1.74 -5.40 12.60
CA ALA A 339 0.38 -4.99 12.28
C ALA A 339 -0.61 -6.17 12.28
N GLY A 340 -0.21 -7.31 11.69
CA GLY A 340 -1.00 -8.55 11.74
C GLY A 340 -1.23 -9.05 13.16
N ALA A 341 -0.18 -9.10 13.97
CA ALA A 341 -0.27 -9.50 15.37
C ALA A 341 -1.11 -8.53 16.21
N ALA A 342 -0.97 -7.21 15.98
CA ALA A 342 -1.73 -6.18 16.68
C ALA A 342 -3.24 -6.30 16.42
N ALA A 343 -3.65 -6.61 15.18
CA ALA A 343 -5.06 -6.82 14.85
C ALA A 343 -5.68 -7.95 15.67
N VAL A 344 -4.99 -9.08 15.79
CA VAL A 344 -5.48 -10.21 16.59
C VAL A 344 -5.52 -9.86 18.07
N LYS A 345 -4.51 -9.18 18.61
CA LYS A 345 -4.50 -8.72 19.99
C LYS A 345 -5.67 -7.80 20.30
N ALA A 346 -5.92 -6.82 19.44
CA ALA A 346 -7.03 -5.88 19.60
C ALA A 346 -8.41 -6.57 19.54
N ALA A 347 -8.59 -7.51 18.60
CA ALA A 347 -9.80 -8.31 18.48
C ALA A 347 -10.04 -9.17 19.75
N LEU A 348 -8.99 -9.81 20.27
CA LEU A 348 -9.08 -10.63 21.47
C LEU A 348 -9.31 -9.83 22.74
N LYS A 349 -8.86 -8.58 22.82
CA LYS A 349 -9.16 -7.66 23.93
C LYS A 349 -10.57 -7.09 23.87
N GLY A 350 -11.25 -7.18 22.71
CA GLY A 350 -12.57 -6.59 22.50
C GLY A 350 -12.54 -5.07 22.39
N GLU A 351 -11.41 -4.50 21.92
CA GLU A 351 -11.25 -3.04 21.83
C GLU A 351 -12.23 -2.43 20.82
N LEU A 352 -12.52 -3.12 19.72
CA LEU A 352 -13.52 -2.74 18.72
C LEU A 352 -14.13 -4.01 18.10
N SER A 353 -15.41 -3.98 17.74
CA SER A 353 -16.06 -5.03 16.95
C SER A 353 -15.71 -4.94 15.47
N LYS A 354 -15.45 -3.73 14.97
CA LYS A 354 -15.07 -3.41 13.58
C LYS A 354 -13.91 -2.41 13.57
N GLY A 355 -12.70 -2.93 13.37
CA GLY A 355 -11.46 -2.17 13.51
C GLY A 355 -10.54 -2.24 12.31
N THR A 356 -9.58 -1.33 12.29
CA THR A 356 -8.36 -1.36 11.49
C THR A 356 -7.17 -1.09 12.38
N ILE A 357 -5.97 -1.47 11.94
CA ILE A 357 -4.73 -1.13 12.65
C ILE A 357 -4.08 0.07 11.99
N ALA A 358 -3.89 1.14 12.75
CA ALA A 358 -3.08 2.28 12.35
C ALA A 358 -1.62 2.08 12.75
N ILE A 359 -0.70 2.39 11.83
CA ILE A 359 0.72 2.51 12.13
C ILE A 359 1.00 3.98 12.39
N LEU A 360 1.47 4.29 13.59
CA LEU A 360 1.73 5.64 14.07
C LEU A 360 3.24 5.79 14.34
N ARG A 361 3.85 6.81 13.74
CA ARG A 361 5.26 7.13 14.00
C ARG A 361 5.38 8.01 15.23
N ALA A 362 6.23 7.61 16.19
CA ALA A 362 6.53 8.42 17.34
C ALA A 362 7.34 9.68 16.94
N LYS A 363 7.07 10.78 17.62
CA LYS A 363 7.89 12.00 17.47
C LYS A 363 9.24 11.79 18.16
N GLY A 364 10.34 12.16 17.51
CA GLY A 364 11.68 12.05 18.09
C GLY A 364 12.76 11.77 17.04
N LYS A 365 14.03 11.74 17.49
CA LYS A 365 15.18 11.47 16.62
C LYS A 365 15.32 9.99 16.22
N LYS A 366 14.86 9.08 17.08
CA LYS A 366 14.93 7.64 16.84
C LYS A 366 13.64 7.18 16.17
N TYR A 367 13.75 6.46 15.05
CA TYR A 367 12.60 5.86 14.37
C TYR A 367 11.94 4.81 15.28
N GLN A 368 10.67 5.02 15.58
CA GLN A 368 9.84 4.10 16.37
C GLN A 368 8.39 4.18 15.91
N THR A 369 7.70 3.04 15.91
CA THR A 369 6.30 2.93 15.53
C THR A 369 5.46 2.29 16.63
N ALA A 370 4.18 2.66 16.66
CA ALA A 370 3.15 2.05 17.48
C ALA A 370 2.00 1.57 16.56
N PHE A 371 1.31 0.54 17.03
CA PHE A 371 0.19 -0.09 16.31
C PHE A 371 -1.07 0.10 17.16
N ALA A 372 -2.01 0.90 16.68
CA ALA A 372 -3.21 1.25 17.42
C ALA A 372 -4.47 0.84 16.67
N PRO A 373 -5.45 0.18 17.33
CA PRO A 373 -6.75 -0.07 16.75
C PRO A 373 -7.50 1.24 16.54
N GLN A 374 -8.17 1.37 15.41
CA GLN A 374 -9.04 2.48 15.06
C GLN A 374 -10.33 1.95 14.40
N PRO A 375 -11.42 2.73 14.40
CA PRO A 375 -12.62 2.37 13.65
C PRO A 375 -12.30 2.10 12.17
N ILE A 376 -12.81 1.01 11.61
CA ILE A 376 -12.52 0.59 10.23
C ILE A 376 -12.86 1.67 9.18
N ALA A 377 -13.84 2.53 9.47
CA ALA A 377 -14.23 3.63 8.60
C ALA A 377 -13.10 4.66 8.36
N THR A 378 -12.09 4.73 9.22
CA THR A 378 -10.93 5.63 9.05
C THR A 378 -10.01 5.21 7.91
N ALA A 379 -10.00 3.91 7.56
CA ALA A 379 -9.20 3.34 6.46
C ALA A 379 -10.02 3.13 5.18
N ALA A 380 -11.37 3.07 5.28
CA ALA A 380 -12.26 2.84 4.16
C ALA A 380 -12.55 4.14 3.39
N LYS A 381 -12.70 4.05 2.06
CA LYS A 381 -13.21 5.11 1.14
C LYS A 381 -12.29 6.32 0.89
N PHE A 382 -11.33 6.62 1.76
CA PHE A 382 -10.54 7.84 1.63
C PHE A 382 -9.06 7.53 1.46
N THR A 383 -8.43 8.18 0.49
CA THR A 383 -6.99 8.14 0.26
C THR A 383 -6.33 9.42 0.78
N ARG A 384 -5.02 9.41 0.96
CA ARG A 384 -4.18 10.57 1.17
C ARG A 384 -3.20 10.73 0.01
N SER A 385 -2.85 11.95 -0.29
CA SER A 385 -1.81 12.32 -1.26
C SER A 385 -0.50 12.67 -0.56
N VAL A 386 0.57 12.86 -1.33
CA VAL A 386 1.84 13.38 -0.82
C VAL A 386 1.63 14.77 -0.26
N PRO A 387 1.98 15.04 1.01
CA PRO A 387 1.85 16.36 1.61
C PRO A 387 2.64 17.43 0.85
N LYS A 388 2.10 18.64 0.71
CA LYS A 388 2.78 19.77 0.06
C LYS A 388 4.17 20.05 0.64
N ALA A 389 4.37 19.81 1.94
CA ALA A 389 5.66 19.97 2.61
C ALA A 389 6.75 19.02 2.07
N TYR A 390 6.37 17.93 1.41
CA TYR A 390 7.29 16.97 0.79
C TYR A 390 7.61 17.29 -0.67
N ILE A 391 6.87 18.20 -1.30
CA ILE A 391 7.02 18.57 -2.71
C ILE A 391 7.85 19.85 -2.80
N ALA A 392 8.91 19.83 -3.59
CA ALA A 392 9.75 21.02 -3.77
C ALA A 392 9.03 22.10 -4.59
N ARG A 393 9.38 23.36 -4.34
CA ARG A 393 8.71 24.54 -4.98
C ARG A 393 8.81 24.56 -6.51
N ASN A 394 9.86 23.94 -7.08
CA ASN A 394 10.03 23.83 -8.53
C ASN A 394 8.98 22.91 -9.19
N GLY A 395 8.28 22.07 -8.39
CA GLY A 395 7.22 21.17 -8.83
C GLY A 395 7.71 19.88 -9.52
N HIS A 396 9.01 19.67 -9.58
CA HIS A 396 9.63 18.46 -10.19
C HIS A 396 10.75 17.86 -9.32
N ASP A 397 10.61 18.01 -8.00
CA ASP A 397 11.49 17.37 -7.02
C ASP A 397 10.80 17.24 -5.66
N VAL A 398 11.46 16.58 -4.70
CA VAL A 398 11.02 16.44 -3.31
C VAL A 398 11.89 17.26 -2.36
N THR A 399 11.35 17.54 -1.16
CA THR A 399 12.09 18.24 -0.11
C THR A 399 12.92 17.27 0.74
N PRO A 400 13.93 17.77 1.49
CA PRO A 400 14.65 16.95 2.48
C PRO A 400 13.72 16.29 3.51
N ALA A 401 12.59 16.91 3.85
CA ALA A 401 11.61 16.34 4.77
C ALA A 401 11.01 15.02 4.27
N PHE A 402 10.87 14.85 2.94
CA PHE A 402 10.46 13.57 2.38
C PHE A 402 11.57 12.51 2.52
N ILE A 403 12.82 12.89 2.29
CA ILE A 403 13.96 11.98 2.43
C ILE A 403 14.05 11.46 3.89
N ASP A 404 13.95 12.37 4.86
CA ASP A 404 13.95 12.03 6.29
C ASP A 404 12.77 11.12 6.68
N TYR A 405 11.62 11.34 6.05
CA TYR A 405 10.43 10.50 6.24
C TYR A 405 10.64 9.09 5.70
N ALA A 406 11.15 8.95 4.46
CA ALA A 406 11.16 7.69 3.73
C ALA A 406 12.40 6.83 4.01
N ARG A 407 13.56 7.43 4.28
CA ARG A 407 14.83 6.72 4.48
C ARG A 407 14.77 5.61 5.53
N PRO A 408 14.20 5.81 6.72
CA PRO A 408 14.10 4.73 7.73
C PRO A 408 13.25 3.54 7.26
N LEU A 409 12.27 3.77 6.38
CA LEU A 409 11.38 2.73 5.85
C LEU A 409 12.07 1.87 4.81
N VAL A 410 12.93 2.48 4.01
CA VAL A 410 13.65 1.85 2.90
C VAL A 410 14.90 1.09 3.41
N GLY A 411 15.57 1.65 4.41
CA GLY A 411 16.88 1.17 4.90
C GLY A 411 18.00 1.47 3.91
N ASP A 412 19.17 0.89 4.17
CA ASP A 412 20.37 1.13 3.35
C ASP A 412 20.22 0.54 1.95
N LEU A 413 20.51 1.34 0.96
CA LEU A 413 20.57 0.92 -0.45
C LEU A 413 21.98 0.42 -0.81
N PRO A 414 22.13 -0.39 -1.88
CA PRO A 414 23.44 -0.77 -2.38
C PRO A 414 24.28 0.47 -2.69
N HIS A 415 25.50 0.53 -2.17
CA HIS A 415 26.49 1.56 -2.53
C HIS A 415 27.12 1.21 -3.88
N CYS A 416 27.33 2.22 -4.72
CA CYS A 416 27.95 2.06 -6.04
C CYS A 416 29.02 3.13 -6.22
N GLU A 417 30.23 2.69 -6.54
CA GLU A 417 31.36 3.56 -6.82
C GLU A 417 31.46 3.80 -8.33
N ILE A 418 31.89 5.01 -8.70
CA ILE A 418 32.20 5.43 -10.06
C ILE A 418 33.50 6.21 -10.08
N PHE A 419 34.19 6.22 -11.21
CA PHE A 419 35.40 7.01 -11.43
C PHE A 419 35.07 8.48 -11.65
#